data_2cb270fbbf8a8994926d77ce766ece3d
#
_entry.id   2cb270fbbf8a8994926d77ce766ece3d
#
_cell.length_a   1.000
_cell.length_b   1.000
_cell.length_c   1.000
_cell.angle_alpha   90.00
_cell.angle_beta   90.00
_cell.angle_gamma   90.00
#
_symmetry.space_group_name_H-M   'P 1'
#
loop_
_entity.id
_entity.type
_entity.pdbx_description
1 polymer ?
#
loop_
_entity_poly.entity_id
_entity_poly.type
_entity_poly.pdbx_seq_one_letter_code
_entity_poly.pdbx_strand_id
1 'polypeptide(L)'
;MRVLIVEDELYLAEAIRDGLRLEAIASDIAGDGDTALENLSVNEYDAVILDRDIPGTHGDDVARWIIAAGLPCRILMLTAADLLDEKVRGFEIGADDYVTKPFELRELVMRLRALGRRPAEGAPPVQELAGLKLDTFRREVYRDGRYIALTRKQFAVLEVLLTARGGVVSAETLLERAWDENADPFTNAVRITISSLRKRLGDPWVIHTVAGVGYRLDVAADAAASRA
;
A
#
# COMPACT_ATOMS: atom_id res chain seq x y z
N MET A 1 -0.59 -1.77 0.62
CA MET A 1 -0.28 -0.35 0.32
C MET A 1 1.09 -0.28 -0.32
N ARG A 2 1.21 0.34 -1.49
CA ARG A 2 2.46 0.61 -2.21
C ARG A 2 2.72 2.12 -2.23
N VAL A 3 3.94 2.54 -1.88
CA VAL A 3 4.32 3.94 -1.69
C VAL A 3 5.52 4.28 -2.58
N LEU A 4 5.48 5.42 -3.27
CA LEU A 4 6.67 5.97 -3.90
C LEU A 4 7.35 6.93 -2.92
N ILE A 5 8.64 6.75 -2.68
CA ILE A 5 9.48 7.64 -1.90
C ILE A 5 10.28 8.48 -2.89
N VAL A 6 10.08 9.79 -2.87
CA VAL A 6 10.81 10.75 -3.72
C VAL A 6 11.68 11.61 -2.82
N GLU A 7 12.95 11.29 -2.78
CA GLU A 7 13.94 11.86 -1.86
C GLU A 7 15.34 11.69 -2.47
N ASP A 8 16.11 12.75 -2.59
CA ASP A 8 17.44 12.75 -3.21
C ASP A 8 18.54 12.33 -2.24
N GLU A 9 18.32 12.48 -0.93
CA GLU A 9 19.24 11.97 0.08
C GLU A 9 19.06 10.45 0.24
N LEU A 10 19.92 9.68 -0.44
CA LEU A 10 19.83 8.21 -0.49
C LEU A 10 19.71 7.55 0.89
N TYR A 11 20.47 8.02 1.90
CA TYR A 11 20.42 7.45 3.24
C TYR A 11 19.06 7.66 3.90
N LEU A 12 18.44 8.83 3.70
CA LEU A 12 17.11 9.12 4.22
C LEU A 12 16.05 8.29 3.50
N ALA A 13 16.13 8.22 2.16
CA ALA A 13 15.23 7.39 1.34
C ALA A 13 15.26 5.92 1.76
N GLU A 14 16.47 5.36 1.96
CA GLU A 14 16.66 3.98 2.43
C GLU A 14 16.14 3.77 3.86
N ALA A 15 16.39 4.71 4.77
CA ALA A 15 15.86 4.64 6.13
C ALA A 15 14.32 4.66 6.15
N ILE A 16 13.70 5.49 5.32
CA ILE A 16 12.24 5.50 5.15
C ILE A 16 11.77 4.14 4.61
N ARG A 17 12.38 3.64 3.53
CA ARG A 17 12.06 2.34 2.93
C ARG A 17 12.14 1.21 3.94
N ASP A 18 13.22 1.12 4.70
CA ASP A 18 13.42 0.08 5.69
C ASP A 18 12.34 0.14 6.79
N GLY A 19 11.98 1.34 7.21
CA GLY A 19 10.90 1.53 8.16
C GLY A 19 9.54 1.12 7.62
N LEU A 20 9.23 1.48 6.39
CA LEU A 20 8.00 1.06 5.71
C LEU A 20 7.95 -0.46 5.54
N ARG A 21 9.08 -1.08 5.20
CA ARG A 21 9.23 -2.54 5.09
C ARG A 21 8.92 -3.26 6.40
N LEU A 22 9.37 -2.74 7.55
CA LEU A 22 9.04 -3.29 8.87
C LEU A 22 7.54 -3.25 9.15
N GLU A 23 6.82 -2.32 8.53
CA GLU A 23 5.37 -2.16 8.64
C GLU A 23 4.57 -2.90 7.55
N ALA A 24 5.27 -3.69 6.70
CA ALA A 24 4.73 -4.40 5.54
C ALA A 24 4.06 -3.45 4.51
N ILE A 25 4.63 -2.27 4.34
CA ILE A 25 4.30 -1.31 3.29
C ILE A 25 5.35 -1.50 2.19
N ALA A 26 4.90 -1.80 0.98
CA ALA A 26 5.77 -1.87 -0.19
C ALA A 26 6.18 -0.45 -0.60
N SER A 27 7.43 -0.25 -1.03
CA SER A 27 7.86 1.08 -1.46
C SER A 27 8.96 1.00 -2.51
N ASP A 28 8.90 1.95 -3.45
CA ASP A 28 9.90 2.20 -4.48
C ASP A 28 10.56 3.55 -4.19
N ILE A 29 11.80 3.78 -4.66
CA ILE A 29 12.54 5.03 -4.44
C ILE A 29 12.79 5.70 -5.78
N ALA A 30 12.57 7.03 -5.83
CA ALA A 30 13.00 7.92 -6.89
C ALA A 30 13.89 9.01 -6.27
N GLY A 31 15.08 9.22 -6.83
CA GLY A 31 16.05 10.19 -6.33
C GLY A 31 15.86 11.61 -6.89
N ASP A 32 14.90 11.80 -7.78
CA ASP A 32 14.62 13.08 -8.44
C ASP A 32 13.17 13.11 -8.96
N GLY A 33 12.71 14.33 -9.31
CA GLY A 33 11.33 14.50 -9.76
C GLY A 33 11.03 13.91 -11.14
N ASP A 34 12.01 13.82 -12.02
CA ASP A 34 11.82 13.28 -13.37
C ASP A 34 11.62 11.76 -13.28
N THR A 35 12.46 11.07 -12.51
CA THR A 35 12.31 9.64 -12.16
C THR A 35 10.99 9.37 -11.45
N ALA A 36 10.56 10.30 -10.57
CA ALA A 36 9.27 10.18 -9.89
C ALA A 36 8.09 10.20 -10.88
N LEU A 37 8.11 11.11 -11.86
CA LEU A 37 7.08 11.21 -12.89
C LEU A 37 7.06 9.97 -13.80
N GLU A 38 8.23 9.43 -14.17
CA GLU A 38 8.34 8.17 -14.92
C GLU A 38 7.69 7.02 -14.14
N ASN A 39 8.04 6.86 -12.87
CA ASN A 39 7.49 5.80 -12.02
C ASN A 39 5.97 5.92 -11.87
N LEU A 40 5.45 7.14 -11.68
CA LEU A 40 4.03 7.43 -11.55
C LEU A 40 3.25 7.20 -12.85
N SER A 41 3.90 7.29 -14.00
CA SER A 41 3.27 7.07 -15.32
C SER A 41 3.05 5.58 -15.63
N VAL A 42 3.87 4.68 -15.06
CA VAL A 42 3.88 3.25 -15.38
C VAL A 42 3.42 2.36 -14.23
N ASN A 43 3.38 2.88 -13.00
CA ASN A 43 3.00 2.12 -11.82
C ASN A 43 1.85 2.80 -11.05
N GLU A 44 1.06 1.99 -10.35
CA GLU A 44 0.06 2.49 -9.41
C GLU A 44 0.61 2.55 -7.99
N TYR A 45 0.49 3.71 -7.35
CA TYR A 45 0.83 3.92 -5.95
C TYR A 45 -0.38 4.35 -5.14
N ASP A 46 -0.47 3.88 -3.90
CA ASP A 46 -1.50 4.29 -2.96
C ASP A 46 -1.16 5.66 -2.31
N ALA A 47 0.15 5.94 -2.17
CA ALA A 47 0.65 7.22 -1.67
C ALA A 47 2.04 7.55 -2.23
N VAL A 48 2.38 8.83 -2.22
CA VAL A 48 3.73 9.35 -2.50
C VAL A 48 4.22 10.09 -1.27
N ILE A 49 5.42 9.73 -0.78
CA ILE A 49 6.21 10.56 0.12
C ILE A 49 7.08 11.41 -0.77
N LEU A 50 6.91 12.72 -0.72
CA LEU A 50 7.52 13.63 -1.69
C LEU A 50 8.30 14.71 -0.96
N ASP A 51 9.62 14.65 -1.07
CA ASP A 51 10.42 15.80 -0.68
C ASP A 51 10.18 16.95 -1.65
N ARG A 52 10.12 18.14 -1.10
CA ARG A 52 9.90 19.36 -1.86
C ARG A 52 11.13 19.77 -2.65
N ASP A 53 12.30 19.70 -2.01
CA ASP A 53 13.55 20.22 -2.53
C ASP A 53 14.37 19.07 -3.17
N ILE A 54 13.89 18.55 -4.30
CA ILE A 54 14.52 17.49 -5.09
C ILE A 54 15.08 18.03 -6.41
N PRO A 55 16.12 17.39 -6.96
CA PRO A 55 16.63 17.73 -8.29
C PRO A 55 15.65 17.37 -9.43
N GLY A 56 15.90 17.93 -10.62
CA GLY A 56 15.00 17.76 -11.77
C GLY A 56 13.70 18.53 -11.61
N THR A 57 12.58 17.88 -11.86
CA THR A 57 11.26 18.48 -11.63
C THR A 57 11.02 18.67 -10.15
N HIS A 58 10.76 19.93 -9.73
CA HIS A 58 10.56 20.30 -8.33
C HIS A 58 9.37 19.54 -7.70
N GLY A 59 9.46 19.20 -6.40
CA GLY A 59 8.42 18.43 -5.72
C GLY A 59 7.02 19.03 -5.80
N ASP A 60 6.90 20.36 -5.74
CA ASP A 60 5.62 21.06 -5.94
C ASP A 60 5.02 20.79 -7.33
N ASP A 61 5.86 20.70 -8.38
CA ASP A 61 5.40 20.43 -9.74
C ASP A 61 5.03 18.96 -9.94
N VAL A 62 5.74 18.05 -9.30
CA VAL A 62 5.36 16.62 -9.23
C VAL A 62 3.99 16.50 -8.57
N ALA A 63 3.75 17.17 -7.43
CA ALA A 63 2.45 17.15 -6.76
C ALA A 63 1.33 17.71 -7.65
N ARG A 64 1.55 18.84 -8.32
CA ARG A 64 0.58 19.40 -9.28
C ARG A 64 0.28 18.45 -10.42
N TRP A 65 1.29 17.78 -10.94
CA TRP A 65 1.13 16.80 -12.01
C TRP A 65 0.26 15.63 -11.56
N ILE A 66 0.50 15.06 -10.36
CA ILE A 66 -0.30 13.97 -9.78
C ILE A 66 -1.78 14.37 -9.73
N ILE A 67 -2.06 15.59 -9.25
CA ILE A 67 -3.43 16.11 -9.10
C ILE A 67 -4.06 16.34 -10.46
N ALA A 68 -3.33 16.97 -11.40
CA ALA A 68 -3.83 17.26 -12.75
C ALA A 68 -4.11 15.98 -13.56
N ALA A 69 -3.31 14.95 -13.36
CA ALA A 69 -3.50 13.63 -13.96
C ALA A 69 -4.65 12.83 -13.32
N GLY A 70 -5.22 13.30 -12.21
CA GLY A 70 -6.29 12.61 -11.48
C GLY A 70 -5.87 11.26 -10.89
N LEU A 71 -4.59 11.10 -10.56
CA LEU A 71 -4.11 9.85 -9.99
C LEU A 71 -4.71 9.63 -8.60
N PRO A 72 -5.16 8.40 -8.28
CA PRO A 72 -5.80 8.12 -6.99
C PRO A 72 -4.81 7.95 -5.84
N CYS A 73 -3.57 8.44 -5.98
CA CYS A 73 -2.56 8.36 -4.92
C CYS A 73 -2.60 9.57 -3.98
N ARG A 74 -2.25 9.36 -2.71
CA ARG A 74 -2.18 10.39 -1.68
C ARG A 74 -0.79 11.01 -1.64
N ILE A 75 -0.72 12.31 -1.39
CA ILE A 75 0.54 13.05 -1.35
C ILE A 75 0.87 13.44 0.09
N LEU A 76 1.98 12.91 0.61
CA LEU A 76 2.59 13.30 1.88
C LEU A 76 3.87 14.06 1.58
N MET A 77 3.83 15.40 1.75
CA MET A 77 4.99 16.26 1.50
C MET A 77 5.96 16.21 2.67
N LEU A 78 7.26 16.11 2.38
CA LEU A 78 8.33 16.39 3.32
C LEU A 78 8.81 17.82 3.13
N THR A 79 8.93 18.58 4.21
CA THR A 79 9.32 19.99 4.16
C THR A 79 10.36 20.35 5.22
N ALA A 80 11.20 21.34 4.98
CA ALA A 80 12.07 21.91 6.00
C ALA A 80 11.27 22.62 7.11
N ALA A 81 11.80 22.64 8.34
CA ALA A 81 11.07 23.12 9.54
C ALA A 81 10.74 24.63 9.54
N ASP A 82 11.41 25.44 8.72
CA ASP A 82 11.50 26.90 8.91
C ASP A 82 10.37 27.74 8.28
N LEU A 83 9.37 27.11 7.65
CA LEU A 83 8.45 27.87 6.81
C LEU A 83 6.96 27.57 7.13
N LEU A 84 6.45 28.20 8.20
CA LEU A 84 5.01 28.31 8.46
C LEU A 84 4.24 28.88 7.24
N ASP A 85 4.84 29.82 6.51
CA ASP A 85 4.29 30.38 5.26
C ASP A 85 4.28 29.35 4.11
N GLU A 86 5.18 28.39 4.12
CA GLU A 86 5.22 27.31 3.10
C GLU A 86 4.16 26.24 3.34
N LYS A 87 3.76 25.98 4.59
CA LYS A 87 2.60 25.11 4.86
C LYS A 87 1.32 25.68 4.29
N VAL A 88 1.15 27.01 4.30
CA VAL A 88 -0.01 27.67 3.70
C VAL A 88 0.04 27.55 2.18
N ARG A 89 1.20 27.77 1.55
CA ARG A 89 1.39 27.57 0.10
C ARG A 89 1.24 26.11 -0.31
N GLY A 90 1.68 25.17 0.52
CA GLY A 90 1.58 23.76 0.26
C GLY A 90 0.13 23.25 0.23
N PHE A 91 -0.77 23.78 1.06
CA PHE A 91 -2.21 23.52 0.96
C PHE A 91 -2.82 24.03 -0.35
N GLU A 92 -2.26 25.10 -0.95
CA GLU A 92 -2.66 25.60 -2.27
C GLU A 92 -2.24 24.64 -3.40
N ILE A 93 -1.24 23.79 -3.19
CA ILE A 93 -0.79 22.77 -4.16
C ILE A 93 -1.71 21.54 -4.14
N GLY A 94 -2.45 21.32 -3.04
CA GLY A 94 -3.40 20.23 -2.91
C GLY A 94 -2.81 18.92 -2.35
N ALA A 95 -1.65 18.98 -1.66
CA ALA A 95 -1.13 17.82 -0.91
C ALA A 95 -2.08 17.43 0.23
N ASP A 96 -2.16 16.12 0.54
CA ASP A 96 -3.08 15.57 1.54
C ASP A 96 -2.58 15.77 2.98
N ASP A 97 -1.25 15.77 3.22
CA ASP A 97 -0.63 16.01 4.54
C ASP A 97 0.84 16.44 4.39
N TYR A 98 1.43 16.93 5.48
CA TYR A 98 2.80 17.43 5.54
C TYR A 98 3.54 16.90 6.75
N VAL A 99 4.85 16.61 6.57
CA VAL A 99 5.78 16.25 7.65
C VAL A 99 6.99 17.17 7.57
N THR A 100 7.37 17.77 8.69
CA THR A 100 8.55 18.64 8.76
C THR A 100 9.78 17.83 9.10
N LYS A 101 10.88 18.07 8.38
CA LYS A 101 12.22 17.54 8.71
C LYS A 101 12.83 18.36 9.86
N PRO A 102 13.45 17.71 10.88
CA PRO A 102 13.56 16.28 11.07
C PRO A 102 12.27 15.66 11.62
N PHE A 103 11.98 14.42 11.25
CA PHE A 103 10.79 13.67 11.68
C PHE A 103 11.15 12.30 12.24
N GLU A 104 10.25 11.78 13.05
CA GLU A 104 10.32 10.40 13.51
C GLU A 104 9.65 9.47 12.49
N LEU A 105 10.31 8.37 12.14
CA LEU A 105 9.78 7.39 11.18
C LEU A 105 8.39 6.87 11.58
N ARG A 106 8.14 6.74 12.90
CA ARG A 106 6.83 6.35 13.42
C ARG A 106 5.74 7.36 13.07
N GLU A 107 6.05 8.66 13.12
CA GLU A 107 5.11 9.71 12.71
C GLU A 107 4.76 9.58 11.23
N LEU A 108 5.78 9.43 10.36
CA LEU A 108 5.61 9.26 8.92
C LEU A 108 4.67 8.08 8.62
N VAL A 109 4.92 6.90 9.21
CA VAL A 109 4.08 5.72 9.05
C VAL A 109 2.64 5.96 9.51
N MET A 110 2.44 6.63 10.64
CA MET A 110 1.09 6.93 11.13
C MET A 110 0.33 7.86 10.20
N ARG A 111 0.99 8.85 9.62
CA ARG A 111 0.40 9.78 8.65
C ARG A 111 0.06 9.08 7.34
N LEU A 112 0.98 8.27 6.79
CA LEU A 112 0.69 7.45 5.61
C LEU A 112 -0.52 6.55 5.80
N ARG A 113 -0.61 5.89 6.97
CA ARG A 113 -1.79 5.09 7.30
C ARG A 113 -3.05 5.93 7.43
N ALA A 114 -2.94 7.16 7.94
CA ALA A 114 -4.07 8.08 8.00
C ALA A 114 -4.54 8.49 6.60
N LEU A 115 -3.63 8.71 5.68
CA LEU A 115 -3.93 9.03 4.28
C LEU A 115 -4.56 7.86 3.54
N GLY A 116 -3.99 6.66 3.67
CA GLY A 116 -4.55 5.45 3.07
C GLY A 116 -5.93 5.05 3.61
N ARG A 117 -6.40 5.67 4.71
CA ARG A 117 -7.75 5.49 5.27
C ARG A 117 -8.83 6.34 4.61
N ARG A 118 -8.44 7.45 3.98
CA ARG A 118 -9.43 8.23 3.21
C ARG A 118 -9.78 7.37 2.00
N PRO A 119 -11.03 6.85 1.90
CA PRO A 119 -11.39 6.02 0.76
C PRO A 119 -11.06 6.80 -0.52
N ALA A 120 -10.43 6.16 -1.48
CA ALA A 120 -10.73 6.52 -2.87
C ALA A 120 -12.25 6.52 -2.93
N GLU A 121 -12.89 7.57 -3.42
CA GLU A 121 -14.33 7.80 -3.32
C GLU A 121 -15.12 6.48 -3.39
N GLY A 122 -15.66 6.03 -2.24
CA GLY A 122 -16.58 4.89 -2.15
C GLY A 122 -16.10 3.59 -1.50
N ALA A 123 -14.83 3.44 -1.09
CA ALA A 123 -14.42 2.21 -0.39
C ALA A 123 -14.59 2.36 1.14
N PRO A 124 -15.40 1.53 1.81
CA PRO A 124 -15.55 1.60 3.26
C PRO A 124 -14.23 1.19 3.96
N PRO A 125 -13.88 1.82 5.12
CA PRO A 125 -12.70 1.47 5.90
C PRO A 125 -12.75 0.03 6.44
N VAL A 126 -13.90 -0.57 6.42
CA VAL A 126 -14.16 -1.96 6.75
C VAL A 126 -14.57 -2.69 5.48
N GLN A 127 -13.77 -3.69 5.10
CA GLN A 127 -14.04 -4.55 3.96
C GLN A 127 -14.61 -5.88 4.45
N GLU A 128 -15.69 -6.33 3.84
CA GLU A 128 -16.33 -7.59 4.17
C GLU A 128 -16.51 -8.46 2.92
N LEU A 129 -16.03 -9.69 2.99
CA LEU A 129 -16.21 -10.70 1.95
C LEU A 129 -15.96 -12.09 2.52
N ALA A 130 -16.75 -13.08 2.10
CA ALA A 130 -16.58 -14.48 2.47
C ALA A 130 -16.53 -14.75 4.00
N GLY A 131 -17.34 -14.04 4.80
CA GLY A 131 -17.34 -14.14 6.25
C GLY A 131 -16.14 -13.46 6.93
N LEU A 132 -15.24 -12.85 6.13
CA LEU A 132 -14.14 -12.06 6.64
C LEU A 132 -14.55 -10.61 6.74
N LYS A 133 -14.13 -10.00 7.84
CA LYS A 133 -14.22 -8.56 8.08
C LYS A 133 -12.83 -8.04 8.39
N LEU A 134 -12.33 -7.11 7.57
CA LEU A 134 -11.03 -6.49 7.72
C LEU A 134 -11.21 -4.99 7.99
N ASP A 135 -10.74 -4.55 9.15
CA ASP A 135 -10.66 -3.14 9.52
C ASP A 135 -9.23 -2.65 9.25
N THR A 136 -9.06 -1.89 8.18
CA THR A 136 -7.75 -1.34 7.79
C THR A 136 -7.23 -0.31 8.79
N PHE A 137 -8.15 0.36 9.51
CA PHE A 137 -7.82 1.35 10.51
C PHE A 137 -7.24 0.73 11.78
N ARG A 138 -7.96 -0.25 12.35
CA ARG A 138 -7.54 -0.95 13.56
C ARG A 138 -6.52 -2.04 13.28
N ARG A 139 -6.33 -2.39 11.98
CA ARG A 139 -5.56 -3.56 11.53
C ARG A 139 -6.04 -4.85 12.17
N GLU A 140 -7.34 -4.97 12.27
CA GLU A 140 -8.02 -6.11 12.85
C GLU A 140 -8.72 -6.93 11.76
N VAL A 141 -8.68 -8.24 11.94
CA VAL A 141 -9.37 -9.20 11.07
C VAL A 141 -10.28 -10.06 11.92
N TYR A 142 -11.48 -10.21 11.43
CA TYR A 142 -12.46 -11.12 12.02
C TYR A 142 -12.95 -12.10 10.97
N ARG A 143 -13.22 -13.31 11.37
CA ARG A 143 -13.93 -14.31 10.59
C ARG A 143 -15.14 -14.79 11.38
N ASP A 144 -16.33 -14.63 10.80
CA ASP A 144 -17.60 -14.99 11.44
C ASP A 144 -17.69 -14.44 12.88
N GLY A 145 -17.27 -13.19 13.07
CA GLY A 145 -17.24 -12.47 14.35
C GLY A 145 -16.07 -12.81 15.27
N ARG A 146 -15.24 -13.81 14.95
CA ARG A 146 -14.08 -14.20 15.76
C ARG A 146 -12.82 -13.44 15.30
N TYR A 147 -12.13 -12.80 16.23
CA TYR A 147 -10.85 -12.14 15.97
C TYR A 147 -9.77 -13.13 15.51
N ILE A 148 -9.04 -12.76 14.44
CA ILE A 148 -7.93 -13.54 13.88
C ILE A 148 -6.64 -12.71 13.96
N ALA A 149 -5.69 -13.17 14.78
CA ALA A 149 -4.38 -12.52 14.84
C ALA A 149 -3.55 -12.88 13.59
N LEU A 150 -3.21 -11.87 12.80
CA LEU A 150 -2.37 -12.00 11.61
C LEU A 150 -1.03 -11.28 11.79
N THR A 151 0.01 -11.78 11.11
CA THR A 151 1.24 -11.01 10.95
C THR A 151 1.03 -9.85 10.00
N ARG A 152 1.92 -8.86 10.01
CA ARG A 152 1.84 -7.69 9.12
C ARG A 152 1.76 -8.09 7.64
N LYS A 153 2.57 -9.06 7.20
CA LYS A 153 2.56 -9.57 5.82
C LYS A 153 1.27 -10.33 5.47
N GLN A 154 0.76 -11.16 6.39
CA GLN A 154 -0.52 -11.83 6.19
C GLN A 154 -1.68 -10.84 6.07
N PHE A 155 -1.65 -9.78 6.87
CA PHE A 155 -2.64 -8.71 6.80
C PHE A 155 -2.58 -7.99 5.45
N ALA A 156 -1.38 -7.59 4.97
CA ALA A 156 -1.19 -6.91 3.69
C ALA A 156 -1.68 -7.78 2.51
N VAL A 157 -1.35 -9.08 2.49
CA VAL A 157 -1.85 -10.01 1.47
C VAL A 157 -3.37 -10.13 1.50
N LEU A 158 -3.96 -10.22 2.70
CA LEU A 158 -5.42 -10.33 2.83
C LEU A 158 -6.12 -9.04 2.37
N GLU A 159 -5.56 -7.88 2.70
CA GLU A 159 -6.05 -6.57 2.25
C GLU A 159 -6.10 -6.48 0.72
N VAL A 160 -5.03 -6.88 0.02
CA VAL A 160 -4.98 -6.91 -1.44
C VAL A 160 -6.06 -7.83 -2.02
N LEU A 161 -6.22 -9.02 -1.46
CA LEU A 161 -7.23 -9.98 -1.91
C LEU A 161 -8.67 -9.48 -1.67
N LEU A 162 -8.93 -8.82 -0.55
CA LEU A 162 -10.24 -8.23 -0.26
C LEU A 162 -10.56 -7.04 -1.19
N THR A 163 -9.55 -6.20 -1.46
CA THR A 163 -9.69 -5.07 -2.39
C THR A 163 -10.06 -5.54 -3.80
N ALA A 164 -9.57 -6.70 -4.21
CA ALA A 164 -9.93 -7.32 -5.50
C ALA A 164 -11.37 -7.86 -5.57
N ARG A 165 -12.11 -7.86 -4.45
CA ARG A 165 -13.56 -8.21 -4.36
C ARG A 165 -13.94 -9.50 -5.11
N GLY A 166 -13.15 -10.56 -4.93
CA GLY A 166 -13.36 -11.84 -5.61
C GLY A 166 -12.69 -11.96 -6.99
N GLY A 167 -12.02 -10.91 -7.45
CA GLY A 167 -11.12 -10.97 -8.60
C GLY A 167 -9.90 -11.83 -8.31
N VAL A 168 -9.26 -12.36 -9.37
CA VAL A 168 -8.02 -13.11 -9.25
C VAL A 168 -6.85 -12.14 -9.17
N VAL A 169 -6.01 -12.30 -8.15
CA VAL A 169 -4.79 -11.52 -7.96
C VAL A 169 -3.59 -12.41 -8.26
N SER A 170 -2.71 -11.97 -9.15
CA SER A 170 -1.50 -12.72 -9.50
C SER A 170 -0.52 -12.78 -8.33
N ALA A 171 0.39 -13.77 -8.34
CA ALA A 171 1.46 -13.82 -7.36
C ALA A 171 2.40 -12.60 -7.46
N GLU A 172 2.58 -12.09 -8.66
CA GLU A 172 3.36 -10.90 -9.00
C GLU A 172 2.74 -9.64 -8.37
N THR A 173 1.44 -9.41 -8.57
CA THR A 173 0.71 -8.30 -7.93
C THR A 173 0.73 -8.40 -6.40
N LEU A 174 0.62 -9.61 -5.83
CA LEU A 174 0.75 -9.79 -4.39
C LEU A 174 2.16 -9.45 -3.90
N LEU A 175 3.19 -9.80 -4.69
CA LEU A 175 4.57 -9.48 -4.37
C LEU A 175 4.77 -7.95 -4.38
N GLU A 176 4.37 -7.27 -5.45
CA GLU A 176 4.47 -5.81 -5.61
C GLU A 176 3.73 -5.02 -4.51
N ARG A 177 2.54 -5.48 -4.12
CA ARG A 177 1.67 -4.76 -3.18
C ARG A 177 1.97 -5.04 -1.71
N ALA A 178 2.57 -6.20 -1.38
CA ALA A 178 2.83 -6.62 -0.01
C ALA A 178 4.33 -6.80 0.33
N TRP A 179 5.21 -6.76 -0.67
CA TRP A 179 6.68 -6.73 -0.53
C TRP A 179 7.23 -5.51 -1.27
N ASP A 180 8.53 -5.30 -1.23
CA ASP A 180 9.22 -4.25 -2.00
C ASP A 180 9.63 -4.75 -3.40
N GLU A 181 10.03 -3.82 -4.27
CA GLU A 181 10.50 -4.11 -5.63
C GLU A 181 11.71 -5.06 -5.70
N ASN A 182 12.51 -5.11 -4.62
CA ASN A 182 13.66 -5.99 -4.51
C ASN A 182 13.29 -7.42 -4.05
N ALA A 183 11.99 -7.68 -3.85
CA ALA A 183 11.54 -9.02 -3.52
C ALA A 183 11.72 -9.93 -4.75
N ASP A 184 12.63 -10.90 -4.62
CA ASP A 184 12.91 -11.87 -5.68
C ASP A 184 11.61 -12.59 -6.11
N PRO A 185 11.13 -12.39 -7.36
CA PRO A 185 9.90 -13.00 -7.85
C PRO A 185 9.97 -14.55 -7.91
N PHE A 186 11.17 -15.12 -7.86
CA PHE A 186 11.37 -16.57 -7.84
C PHE A 186 11.25 -17.16 -6.42
N THR A 187 11.05 -16.33 -5.38
CA THR A 187 10.84 -16.83 -4.03
C THR A 187 9.46 -17.45 -3.86
N ASN A 188 9.37 -18.45 -2.96
CA ASN A 188 8.10 -18.98 -2.54
C ASN A 188 7.37 -18.11 -1.49
N ALA A 189 7.77 -16.84 -1.30
CA ALA A 189 7.28 -15.98 -0.22
C ALA A 189 5.76 -15.82 -0.24
N VAL A 190 5.17 -15.53 -1.40
CA VAL A 190 3.72 -15.43 -1.57
C VAL A 190 3.04 -16.74 -1.23
N ARG A 191 3.54 -17.87 -1.76
CA ARG A 191 2.96 -19.20 -1.55
C ARG A 191 3.00 -19.60 -0.07
N ILE A 192 4.11 -19.34 0.61
CA ILE A 192 4.27 -19.62 2.04
C ILE A 192 3.30 -18.75 2.85
N THR A 193 3.20 -17.46 2.53
CA THR A 193 2.30 -16.54 3.21
C THR A 193 0.83 -16.93 3.01
N ILE A 194 0.42 -17.28 1.79
CA ILE A 194 -0.93 -17.75 1.50
C ILE A 194 -1.23 -19.07 2.27
N SER A 195 -0.29 -20.02 2.28
CA SER A 195 -0.46 -21.28 3.03
C SER A 195 -0.65 -21.02 4.53
N SER A 196 0.18 -20.14 5.08
CA SER A 196 0.10 -19.75 6.50
C SER A 196 -1.18 -18.97 6.80
N LEU A 197 -1.62 -18.09 5.91
CA LEU A 197 -2.84 -17.31 6.02
C LEU A 197 -4.08 -18.22 6.01
N ARG A 198 -4.15 -19.21 5.10
CA ARG A 198 -5.22 -20.21 5.07
C ARG A 198 -5.35 -20.93 6.41
N LYS A 199 -4.24 -21.36 7.00
CA LYS A 199 -4.23 -22.01 8.32
C LYS A 199 -4.76 -21.09 9.43
N ARG A 200 -4.43 -19.82 9.38
CA ARG A 200 -4.91 -18.84 10.37
C ARG A 200 -6.40 -18.53 10.23
N LEU A 201 -6.86 -18.40 9.00
CA LEU A 201 -8.27 -18.18 8.71
C LEU A 201 -9.13 -19.42 9.03
N GLY A 202 -8.59 -20.62 8.90
CA GLY A 202 -9.28 -21.88 9.18
C GLY A 202 -10.20 -22.35 8.05
N ASP A 203 -10.92 -23.44 8.30
CA ASP A 203 -11.84 -24.04 7.35
C ASP A 203 -13.27 -23.45 7.44
N PRO A 204 -14.05 -23.49 6.34
CA PRO A 204 -13.63 -23.81 4.97
C PRO A 204 -12.69 -22.73 4.40
N TRP A 205 -11.76 -23.13 3.53
CA TRP A 205 -10.83 -22.16 2.94
C TRP A 205 -11.58 -21.16 2.06
N VAL A 206 -11.32 -19.88 2.29
CA VAL A 206 -11.88 -18.76 1.52
C VAL A 206 -10.90 -18.18 0.51
N ILE A 207 -9.61 -18.57 0.59
CA ILE A 207 -8.60 -18.20 -0.39
C ILE A 207 -8.34 -19.40 -1.29
N HIS A 208 -8.64 -19.27 -2.57
CA HIS A 208 -8.49 -20.32 -3.58
C HIS A 208 -7.31 -20.05 -4.49
N THR A 209 -6.65 -21.11 -4.95
CA THR A 209 -5.60 -21.01 -5.98
C THR A 209 -6.27 -21.17 -7.34
N VAL A 210 -6.04 -20.21 -8.24
CA VAL A 210 -6.39 -20.31 -9.65
C VAL A 210 -5.13 -20.71 -10.40
N ALA A 211 -5.08 -21.98 -10.84
CA ALA A 211 -3.89 -22.57 -11.42
C ALA A 211 -3.33 -21.74 -12.60
N GLY A 212 -2.04 -21.45 -12.56
CA GLY A 212 -1.35 -20.64 -13.59
C GLY A 212 -1.68 -19.15 -13.60
N VAL A 213 -2.60 -18.66 -12.73
CA VAL A 213 -3.04 -17.26 -12.72
C VAL A 213 -2.73 -16.56 -11.38
N GLY A 214 -3.12 -17.16 -10.24
CA GLY A 214 -2.92 -16.52 -8.95
C GLY A 214 -3.83 -17.03 -7.85
N TYR A 215 -4.33 -16.09 -7.05
CA TYR A 215 -5.15 -16.36 -5.88
C TYR A 215 -6.42 -15.52 -5.90
N ARG A 216 -7.51 -16.08 -5.39
CA ARG A 216 -8.81 -15.41 -5.29
C ARG A 216 -9.40 -15.62 -3.90
N LEU A 217 -9.98 -14.60 -3.34
CA LEU A 217 -10.78 -14.67 -2.14
C LEU A 217 -12.25 -14.75 -2.56
N ASP A 218 -12.90 -15.84 -2.18
CA ASP A 218 -14.29 -16.10 -2.56
C ASP A 218 -15.03 -16.81 -1.43
N VAL A 219 -16.35 -16.64 -1.39
CA VAL A 219 -17.21 -17.56 -0.64
C VAL A 219 -17.05 -18.92 -1.31
N ALA A 220 -16.83 -19.97 -0.56
CA ALA A 220 -16.80 -21.31 -1.11
C ALA A 220 -18.08 -21.51 -1.95
N ALA A 221 -17.97 -21.23 -3.25
CA ALA A 221 -18.99 -21.63 -4.19
C ALA A 221 -18.96 -23.16 -4.16
N ASP A 222 -20.06 -23.77 -3.77
CA ASP A 222 -20.34 -25.16 -3.65
C ASP A 222 -19.31 -26.09 -4.31
N ALA A 223 -18.73 -26.97 -3.50
CA ALA A 223 -17.94 -28.11 -3.96
C ALA A 223 -18.75 -29.09 -4.86
N ALA A 224 -19.91 -28.65 -5.40
CA ALA A 224 -20.82 -29.40 -6.23
C ALA A 224 -20.55 -29.27 -7.75
N ALA A 225 -19.78 -28.29 -8.21
CA ALA A 225 -19.57 -28.08 -9.66
C ALA A 225 -18.30 -28.74 -10.23
N SER A 226 -17.51 -29.47 -9.42
CA SER A 226 -16.26 -30.12 -9.88
C SER A 226 -16.34 -31.63 -9.95
N ARG A 227 -17.56 -32.21 -9.98
CA ARG A 227 -17.80 -33.64 -10.19
C ARG A 227 -18.91 -33.86 -11.24
N ALA A 228 -18.75 -33.22 -12.38
CA ALA A 228 -19.54 -33.57 -13.57
C ALA A 228 -18.60 -33.64 -14.77
#